data_ec2d6351b7f991a83a8a24f6efb8d976
#
_entry.id   ec2d6351b7f991a83a8a24f6efb8d976
#
_cell.length_a   1.000
_cell.length_b   1.000
_cell.length_c   1.000
_cell.angle_alpha   90.00
_cell.angle_beta   90.00
_cell.angle_gamma   90.00
#
_symmetry.space_group_name_H-M   'P 1'
#
loop_
_entity.id
_entity.type
_entity.pdbx_description
1 polymer ?
#
loop_
_entity_poly.entity_id
_entity_poly.type
_entity_poly.pdbx_seq_one_letter_code
_entity_poly.pdbx_strand_id
1 'polypeptide(L)'
;MEQKLYDVAIIGGGPGGYTAGLYCARSGFSVVVLEKLSPGGQMATTGQVDNYPGFEGGVDGFELGEKMQRGAERFGVETRFAEVTGVELAAVPKVIQTSEGEVRARAVVLATGASPREMGLPGERELRGRGVAYCATCDGMMYRNKTVAVLGGGNSAVADALYLSKLCREVYLIHRSCGISG
;
A
#
# COMPACT_ATOMS: atom_id res chain seq x y z
N MET A 1 23.05 13.67 -23.11
CA MET A 1 22.95 12.24 -22.77
C MET A 1 21.58 11.77 -23.20
N GLU A 2 21.51 10.68 -23.94
CA GLU A 2 20.23 10.11 -24.41
C GLU A 2 19.44 9.62 -23.19
N GLN A 3 18.20 10.05 -23.04
CA GLN A 3 17.37 9.73 -21.90
C GLN A 3 16.92 8.27 -22.03
N LYS A 4 17.17 7.44 -21.01
CA LYS A 4 16.83 6.00 -21.02
C LYS A 4 15.32 5.82 -21.19
N LEU A 5 14.91 5.04 -22.18
CA LEU A 5 13.53 4.61 -22.38
C LEU A 5 13.33 3.24 -21.73
N TYR A 6 12.41 3.17 -20.76
CA TYR A 6 12.02 1.91 -20.10
C TYR A 6 10.87 1.25 -20.86
N ASP A 7 10.80 -0.06 -20.79
CA ASP A 7 9.61 -0.79 -21.26
C ASP A 7 8.45 -0.55 -20.32
N VAL A 8 8.71 -0.57 -18.98
CA VAL A 8 7.69 -0.36 -17.96
C VAL A 8 8.19 0.59 -16.88
N ALA A 9 7.43 1.61 -16.59
CA ALA A 9 7.58 2.41 -15.36
C ALA A 9 6.44 2.08 -14.38
N ILE A 10 6.78 1.90 -13.13
CA ILE A 10 5.84 1.57 -12.06
C ILE A 10 5.83 2.70 -11.05
N ILE A 11 4.65 3.26 -10.79
CA ILE A 11 4.49 4.35 -9.83
C ILE A 11 4.01 3.76 -8.50
N GLY A 12 4.90 3.77 -7.50
CA GLY A 12 4.71 3.24 -6.16
C GLY A 12 5.51 1.97 -5.88
N GLY A 13 6.34 2.01 -4.84
CA GLY A 13 7.22 0.93 -4.36
C GLY A 13 6.63 0.11 -3.21
N GLY A 14 5.30 -0.04 -3.18
CA GLY A 14 4.62 -0.97 -2.28
C GLY A 14 4.67 -2.42 -2.78
N PRO A 15 4.01 -3.36 -2.06
CA PRO A 15 3.96 -4.78 -2.45
C PRO A 15 3.48 -5.01 -3.87
N GLY A 16 2.46 -4.27 -4.31
CA GLY A 16 1.95 -4.36 -5.69
C GLY A 16 2.97 -3.90 -6.73
N GLY A 17 3.67 -2.80 -6.46
CA GLY A 17 4.67 -2.23 -7.37
C GLY A 17 5.89 -3.14 -7.53
N TYR A 18 6.51 -3.57 -6.43
CA TYR A 18 7.66 -4.46 -6.51
C TYR A 18 7.30 -5.85 -7.05
N THR A 19 6.10 -6.36 -6.76
CA THR A 19 5.64 -7.62 -7.36
C THR A 19 5.49 -7.47 -8.87
N ALA A 20 4.84 -6.41 -9.36
CA ALA A 20 4.72 -6.12 -10.78
C ALA A 20 6.11 -5.97 -11.44
N GLY A 21 7.00 -5.19 -10.79
CA GLY A 21 8.37 -4.99 -11.25
C GLY A 21 9.15 -6.29 -11.39
N LEU A 22 9.09 -7.14 -10.37
CA LEU A 22 9.72 -8.45 -10.37
C LEU A 22 9.29 -9.29 -11.58
N TYR A 23 7.99 -9.40 -11.82
CA TYR A 23 7.48 -10.24 -12.92
C TYR A 23 7.73 -9.62 -14.30
N CYS A 24 7.64 -8.30 -14.46
CA CYS A 24 8.03 -7.63 -15.69
C CYS A 24 9.51 -7.83 -16.01
N ALA A 25 10.41 -7.67 -15.04
CA ALA A 25 11.84 -7.88 -15.22
C ALA A 25 12.16 -9.35 -15.54
N ARG A 26 11.52 -10.30 -14.86
CA ARG A 26 11.66 -11.74 -15.19
C ARG A 26 11.19 -12.09 -16.59
N SER A 27 10.29 -11.29 -17.18
CA SER A 27 9.83 -11.42 -18.56
C SER A 27 10.73 -10.72 -19.57
N GLY A 28 11.86 -10.16 -19.12
CA GLY A 28 12.87 -9.53 -19.99
C GLY A 28 12.65 -8.05 -20.27
N PHE A 29 11.68 -7.40 -19.61
CA PHE A 29 11.46 -5.97 -19.76
C PHE A 29 12.44 -5.14 -18.93
N SER A 30 12.84 -3.98 -19.45
CA SER A 30 13.52 -2.95 -18.67
C SER A 30 12.50 -2.20 -17.79
N VAL A 31 12.71 -2.22 -16.46
CA VAL A 31 11.73 -1.74 -15.49
C VAL A 31 12.34 -0.71 -14.56
N VAL A 32 11.58 0.37 -14.29
CA VAL A 32 11.85 1.30 -13.21
C VAL A 32 10.65 1.37 -12.25
N VAL A 33 10.91 1.32 -10.95
CA VAL A 33 9.95 1.62 -9.88
C VAL A 33 10.27 3.01 -9.35
N LEU A 34 9.26 3.87 -9.34
CA LEU A 34 9.33 5.23 -8.79
C LEU A 34 8.67 5.22 -7.42
N GLU A 35 9.46 5.42 -6.37
CA GLU A 35 9.00 5.44 -4.98
C GLU A 35 9.37 6.79 -4.33
N LYS A 36 8.45 7.38 -3.59
CA LYS A 36 8.65 8.71 -3.03
C LYS A 36 9.59 8.72 -1.82
N LEU A 37 9.46 7.78 -0.90
CA LEU A 37 10.13 7.81 0.40
C LEU A 37 10.95 6.56 0.69
N SER A 38 10.28 5.41 0.79
CA SER A 38 10.90 4.15 1.21
C SER A 38 10.13 2.96 0.64
N PRO A 39 10.81 1.81 0.44
CA PRO A 39 10.14 0.62 -0.07
C PRO A 39 9.10 0.09 0.91
N GLY A 40 8.02 -0.52 0.38
CA GLY A 40 6.99 -1.19 1.16
C GLY A 40 5.67 -0.41 1.29
N GLY A 41 5.64 0.89 0.97
CA GLY A 41 4.43 1.70 1.05
C GLY A 41 3.81 1.70 2.45
N GLN A 42 2.49 1.52 2.57
CA GLN A 42 1.83 1.51 3.89
C GLN A 42 2.28 0.35 4.80
N MET A 43 2.68 -0.76 4.22
CA MET A 43 3.20 -1.90 4.99
C MET A 43 4.46 -1.53 5.78
N ALA A 44 5.32 -0.68 5.23
CA ALA A 44 6.53 -0.21 5.91
C ALA A 44 6.27 0.60 7.18
N THR A 45 5.05 1.09 7.38
CA THR A 45 4.63 1.79 8.60
C THR A 45 4.04 0.85 9.66
N THR A 46 3.94 -0.45 9.36
CA THR A 46 3.42 -1.48 10.27
C THR A 46 4.59 -2.15 10.99
N GLY A 47 4.56 -2.17 12.32
CA GLY A 47 5.66 -2.75 13.09
C GLY A 47 5.81 -4.25 12.89
N GLN A 48 4.71 -4.99 12.83
CA GLN A 48 4.71 -6.43 12.56
C GLN A 48 3.60 -6.82 11.60
N VAL A 49 3.94 -7.60 10.60
CA VAL A 49 3.04 -8.18 9.59
C VAL A 49 2.98 -9.69 9.82
N ASP A 50 1.85 -10.17 10.34
CA ASP A 50 1.66 -11.59 10.71
C ASP A 50 0.98 -12.41 9.60
N ASN A 51 0.41 -11.76 8.61
CA ASN A 51 -0.42 -12.38 7.58
C ASN A 51 0.25 -12.45 6.20
N TYR A 52 1.57 -12.26 6.10
CA TYR A 52 2.29 -12.47 4.85
C TYR A 52 2.82 -13.91 4.76
N PRO A 53 2.36 -14.71 3.79
CA PRO A 53 2.76 -16.12 3.69
C PRO A 53 4.27 -16.29 3.53
N GLY A 54 4.82 -17.30 4.20
CA GLY A 54 6.27 -17.57 4.21
C GLY A 54 7.03 -16.96 5.39
N PHE A 55 6.36 -16.21 6.25
CA PHE A 55 6.91 -15.66 7.49
C PHE A 55 6.07 -16.13 8.67
N GLU A 56 6.30 -17.35 9.12
CA GLU A 56 5.51 -18.01 10.19
C GLU A 56 5.54 -17.28 11.54
N GLY A 57 6.61 -16.56 11.83
CA GLY A 57 6.78 -15.75 13.04
C GLY A 57 6.41 -14.27 12.84
N GLY A 58 5.80 -13.93 11.70
CA GLY A 58 5.64 -12.54 11.29
C GLY A 58 6.95 -11.91 10.80
N VAL A 59 6.87 -10.70 10.30
CA VAL A 59 8.02 -9.93 9.81
C VAL A 59 7.76 -8.44 10.04
N ASP A 60 8.81 -7.67 10.33
CA ASP A 60 8.71 -6.21 10.37
C ASP A 60 8.32 -5.67 8.98
N GLY A 61 7.38 -4.73 8.94
CA GLY A 61 6.82 -4.26 7.68
C GLY A 61 7.83 -3.49 6.83
N PHE A 62 8.75 -2.76 7.44
CA PHE A 62 9.82 -2.07 6.73
C PHE A 62 10.83 -3.08 6.16
N GLU A 63 11.24 -4.07 6.97
CA GLU A 63 12.14 -5.15 6.53
C GLU A 63 11.53 -5.94 5.35
N LEU A 64 10.22 -6.22 5.40
CA LEU A 64 9.53 -6.88 4.30
C LEU A 64 9.55 -6.03 3.02
N GLY A 65 9.34 -4.72 3.14
CA GLY A 65 9.44 -3.77 2.02
C GLY A 65 10.82 -3.80 1.36
N GLU A 66 11.89 -3.75 2.17
CA GLU A 66 13.27 -3.86 1.67
C GLU A 66 13.56 -5.21 0.99
N LYS A 67 13.02 -6.31 1.54
CA LYS A 67 13.16 -7.64 0.93
C LYS A 67 12.47 -7.71 -0.43
N MET A 68 11.30 -7.07 -0.58
CA MET A 68 10.61 -6.99 -1.86
C MET A 68 11.41 -6.17 -2.87
N GLN A 69 11.94 -5.02 -2.47
CA GLN A 69 12.81 -4.20 -3.30
C GLN A 69 14.02 -5.01 -3.79
N ARG A 70 14.83 -5.53 -2.85
CA ARG A 70 16.02 -6.33 -3.19
C ARG A 70 15.70 -7.53 -4.06
N GLY A 71 14.54 -8.17 -3.81
CA GLY A 71 14.04 -9.28 -4.62
C GLY A 71 13.78 -8.88 -6.07
N ALA A 72 13.20 -7.71 -6.31
CA ALA A 72 12.95 -7.18 -7.64
C ALA A 72 14.24 -6.70 -8.32
N GLU A 73 15.11 -5.98 -7.61
CA GLU A 73 16.39 -5.47 -8.10
C GLU A 73 17.33 -6.59 -8.54
N ARG A 74 17.29 -7.75 -7.87
CA ARG A 74 18.04 -8.95 -8.27
C ARG A 74 17.75 -9.39 -9.72
N PHE A 75 16.56 -9.05 -10.26
CA PHE A 75 16.18 -9.33 -11.65
C PHE A 75 16.33 -8.11 -12.56
N GLY A 76 16.98 -7.04 -12.10
CA GLY A 76 17.28 -5.87 -12.92
C GLY A 76 16.25 -4.76 -12.87
N VAL A 77 15.31 -4.79 -11.91
CA VAL A 77 14.44 -3.65 -11.63
C VAL A 77 15.30 -2.50 -11.08
N GLU A 78 15.15 -1.32 -11.64
CA GLU A 78 15.75 -0.10 -11.12
C GLU A 78 14.76 0.58 -10.17
N THR A 79 15.15 0.83 -8.93
CA THR A 79 14.37 1.67 -8.02
C THR A 79 14.93 3.08 -8.05
N ARG A 80 14.05 4.07 -8.26
CA ARG A 80 14.35 5.50 -8.13
C ARG A 80 13.52 6.11 -7.03
N PHE A 81 14.20 6.71 -6.06
CA PHE A 81 13.53 7.49 -5.01
C PHE A 81 13.23 8.89 -5.53
N ALA A 82 12.01 9.08 -6.04
CA ALA A 82 11.56 10.33 -6.62
C ALA A 82 10.04 10.48 -6.47
N GLU A 83 9.58 11.67 -6.13
CA GLU A 83 8.16 11.99 -6.12
C GLU A 83 7.65 12.19 -7.55
N VAL A 84 6.62 11.46 -7.95
CA VAL A 84 5.93 11.69 -9.23
C VAL A 84 5.02 12.90 -9.07
N THR A 85 5.27 13.93 -9.88
CA THR A 85 4.54 15.20 -9.84
C THR A 85 3.54 15.36 -10.99
N GLY A 86 3.69 14.56 -12.05
CA GLY A 86 2.79 14.61 -13.20
C GLY A 86 3.00 13.41 -14.12
N VAL A 87 1.99 13.13 -14.94
CA VAL A 87 2.04 12.05 -15.94
C VAL A 87 1.33 12.46 -17.23
N GLU A 88 1.91 12.08 -18.36
CA GLU A 88 1.32 12.22 -19.70
C GLU A 88 1.13 10.82 -20.29
N LEU A 89 0.04 10.16 -19.90
CA LEU A 89 -0.21 8.75 -20.28
C LEU A 89 -0.71 8.59 -21.71
N ALA A 90 -1.18 9.65 -22.37
CA ALA A 90 -1.56 9.63 -23.79
C ALA A 90 -0.34 9.75 -24.74
N ALA A 91 0.80 10.27 -24.25
CA ALA A 91 2.02 10.39 -25.03
C ALA A 91 2.62 9.03 -25.43
N VAL A 92 3.39 9.00 -26.50
CA VAL A 92 4.14 7.82 -26.95
C VAL A 92 5.59 8.26 -27.25
N PRO A 93 6.56 7.86 -26.41
CA PRO A 93 6.42 7.12 -25.15
C PRO A 93 5.68 7.89 -24.06
N LYS A 94 5.20 7.20 -23.01
CA LYS A 94 4.60 7.81 -21.82
C LYS A 94 5.64 8.65 -21.09
N VAL A 95 5.22 9.79 -20.54
CA VAL A 95 6.10 10.71 -19.85
C VAL A 95 5.66 10.82 -18.38
N ILE A 96 6.60 10.64 -17.47
CA ILE A 96 6.40 10.77 -16.03
C ILE A 96 7.33 11.88 -15.51
N GLN A 97 6.75 12.94 -14.98
CA GLN A 97 7.49 14.02 -14.33
C GLN A 97 7.75 13.64 -12.89
N THR A 98 8.99 13.79 -12.45
CA THR A 98 9.41 13.50 -11.07
C THR A 98 10.22 14.64 -10.49
N SER A 99 10.41 14.63 -9.16
CA SER A 99 11.30 15.57 -8.46
C SER A 99 12.76 15.50 -8.93
N GLU A 100 13.16 14.35 -9.52
CA GLU A 100 14.53 14.09 -10.01
C GLU A 100 14.64 14.13 -11.54
N GLY A 101 13.64 14.69 -12.21
CA GLY A 101 13.59 14.82 -13.66
C GLY A 101 12.57 13.91 -14.32
N GLU A 102 12.60 13.88 -15.65
CA GLU A 102 11.65 13.17 -16.48
C GLU A 102 12.04 11.68 -16.63
N VAL A 103 11.05 10.81 -16.60
CA VAL A 103 11.18 9.37 -16.90
C VAL A 103 10.28 9.04 -18.09
N ARG A 104 10.80 8.29 -19.05
CA ARG A 104 10.04 7.83 -20.23
C ARG A 104 9.88 6.33 -20.22
N ALA A 105 8.66 5.87 -20.54
CA ALA A 105 8.35 4.45 -20.61
C ALA A 105 7.33 4.13 -21.72
N ARG A 106 7.34 2.90 -22.21
CA ARG A 106 6.35 2.40 -23.17
C ARG A 106 5.01 2.09 -22.51
N ALA A 107 5.06 1.58 -21.28
CA ALA A 107 3.90 1.28 -20.45
C ALA A 107 4.08 1.83 -19.03
N VAL A 108 2.97 2.12 -18.35
CA VAL A 108 2.95 2.57 -16.96
C VAL A 108 2.02 1.67 -16.15
N VAL A 109 2.51 1.24 -14.98
CA VAL A 109 1.72 0.56 -13.96
C VAL A 109 1.47 1.53 -12.81
N LEU A 110 0.21 1.75 -12.48
CA LEU A 110 -0.18 2.55 -11.32
C LEU A 110 -0.33 1.63 -10.10
N ALA A 111 0.62 1.71 -9.18
CA ALA A 111 0.66 0.94 -7.93
C ALA A 111 0.73 1.87 -6.71
N THR A 112 0.02 3.00 -6.78
CA THR A 112 0.08 4.11 -5.83
C THR A 112 -0.52 3.80 -4.46
N GLY A 113 -1.15 2.63 -4.31
CA GLY A 113 -1.79 2.22 -3.07
C GLY A 113 -3.03 3.03 -2.73
N ALA A 114 -3.39 3.02 -1.46
CA ALA A 114 -4.50 3.80 -0.91
C ALA A 114 -4.11 4.33 0.47
N SER A 115 -4.66 5.47 0.86
CA SER A 115 -4.51 6.01 2.21
C SER A 115 -5.88 6.01 2.89
N PRO A 116 -5.97 5.57 4.16
CA PRO A 116 -7.21 5.61 4.88
C PRO A 116 -7.65 7.06 5.09
N ARG A 117 -8.96 7.28 5.09
CA ARG A 117 -9.52 8.56 5.49
C ARG A 117 -9.52 8.64 7.02
N GLU A 118 -8.76 9.57 7.57
CA GLU A 118 -8.79 9.86 9.00
C GLU A 118 -10.14 10.50 9.40
N MET A 119 -10.60 10.19 10.61
CA MET A 119 -11.81 10.79 11.19
C MET A 119 -11.54 12.18 11.75
N GLY A 120 -10.27 12.52 12.00
CA GLY A 120 -9.85 13.75 12.64
C GLY A 120 -10.12 13.80 14.15
N LEU A 121 -10.14 12.64 14.78
CA LEU A 121 -10.35 12.54 16.23
C LEU A 121 -9.07 12.89 17.00
N PRO A 122 -9.18 13.53 18.16
CA PRO A 122 -8.03 13.76 19.02
C PRO A 122 -7.34 12.44 19.37
N GLY A 123 -6.01 12.37 19.18
CA GLY A 123 -5.22 11.17 19.48
C GLY A 123 -5.30 10.07 18.42
N GLU A 124 -6.01 10.26 17.31
CA GLU A 124 -6.20 9.23 16.28
C GLU A 124 -4.86 8.73 15.72
N ARG A 125 -3.95 9.67 15.42
CA ARG A 125 -2.63 9.32 14.85
C ARG A 125 -1.72 8.61 15.84
N GLU A 126 -1.71 9.07 17.08
CA GLU A 126 -0.90 8.47 18.16
C GLU A 126 -1.37 7.07 18.52
N LEU A 127 -2.66 6.80 18.37
CA LEU A 127 -3.28 5.49 18.66
C LEU A 127 -3.28 4.54 17.46
N ARG A 128 -2.81 4.96 16.31
CA ARG A 128 -2.70 4.07 15.13
C ARG A 128 -1.81 2.87 15.45
N GLY A 129 -2.35 1.66 15.24
CA GLY A 129 -1.71 0.40 15.64
C GLY A 129 -1.72 0.11 17.15
N ARG A 130 -2.31 1.00 17.99
CA ARG A 130 -2.40 0.84 19.45
C ARG A 130 -3.83 1.00 19.98
N GLY A 131 -4.82 0.95 19.13
CA GLY A 131 -6.24 1.13 19.47
C GLY A 131 -7.06 1.66 18.30
N VAL A 132 -6.43 2.32 17.34
CA VAL A 132 -7.04 2.75 16.08
C VAL A 132 -6.46 1.93 14.93
N ALA A 133 -7.33 1.34 14.12
CA ALA A 133 -6.98 0.57 12.92
C ALA A 133 -7.91 0.95 11.78
N TYR A 134 -7.42 0.81 10.55
CA TYR A 134 -8.17 1.12 9.32
C TYR A 134 -8.40 -0.11 8.44
N CYS A 135 -7.95 -1.28 8.88
CA CYS A 135 -8.08 -2.54 8.15
C CYS A 135 -8.44 -3.65 9.13
N ALA A 136 -9.70 -4.07 9.14
CA ALA A 136 -10.15 -5.12 10.05
C ALA A 136 -9.48 -6.48 9.78
N THR A 137 -9.24 -6.81 8.50
CA THR A 137 -8.57 -8.07 8.12
C THR A 137 -7.08 -8.08 8.42
N CYS A 138 -6.44 -6.89 8.46
CA CYS A 138 -5.02 -6.76 8.79
C CYS A 138 -4.80 -6.88 10.31
N ASP A 139 -5.56 -6.09 11.07
CA ASP A 139 -5.29 -5.82 12.48
C ASP A 139 -6.31 -6.50 13.43
N GLY A 140 -7.36 -7.11 12.88
CA GLY A 140 -8.50 -7.62 13.69
C GLY A 140 -8.12 -8.63 14.76
N MET A 141 -7.08 -9.44 14.52
CA MET A 141 -6.58 -10.40 15.51
C MET A 141 -6.06 -9.74 16.79
N MET A 142 -5.52 -8.51 16.71
CA MET A 142 -5.07 -7.74 17.89
C MET A 142 -6.23 -7.35 18.80
N TYR A 143 -7.45 -7.36 18.29
CA TYR A 143 -8.68 -7.01 19.01
C TYR A 143 -9.52 -8.22 19.41
N ARG A 144 -8.98 -9.44 19.27
CA ARG A 144 -9.67 -10.66 19.66
C ARG A 144 -10.14 -10.59 21.12
N ASN A 145 -11.42 -10.95 21.35
CA ASN A 145 -12.08 -10.90 22.65
C ASN A 145 -12.20 -9.49 23.29
N LYS A 146 -11.89 -8.44 22.55
CA LYS A 146 -12.06 -7.04 23.00
C LYS A 146 -13.41 -6.48 22.53
N THR A 147 -13.82 -5.38 23.12
CA THR A 147 -14.94 -4.54 22.65
C THR A 147 -14.37 -3.51 21.68
N VAL A 148 -14.95 -3.39 20.48
CA VAL A 148 -14.50 -2.47 19.43
C VAL A 148 -15.64 -1.63 18.89
N ALA A 149 -15.30 -0.46 18.33
CA ALA A 149 -16.22 0.39 17.60
C ALA A 149 -15.75 0.53 16.15
N VAL A 150 -16.65 0.28 15.20
CA VAL A 150 -16.43 0.52 13.77
C VAL A 150 -17.12 1.82 13.39
N LEU A 151 -16.36 2.78 12.88
CA LEU A 151 -16.87 4.11 12.52
C LEU A 151 -17.13 4.18 11.01
N GLY A 152 -18.38 4.34 10.63
CA GLY A 152 -18.81 4.45 9.24
C GLY A 152 -20.14 3.76 8.99
N GLY A 153 -20.74 3.99 7.81
CA GLY A 153 -22.03 3.42 7.42
C GLY A 153 -22.06 2.88 5.99
N GLY A 154 -20.91 2.91 5.28
CA GLY A 154 -20.79 2.33 3.94
C GLY A 154 -20.45 0.84 3.97
N ASN A 155 -20.40 0.22 2.78
CA ASN A 155 -20.17 -1.22 2.61
C ASN A 155 -18.90 -1.71 3.32
N SER A 156 -17.81 -0.94 3.32
CA SER A 156 -16.57 -1.30 4.01
C SER A 156 -16.78 -1.41 5.53
N ALA A 157 -17.45 -0.45 6.14
CA ALA A 157 -17.70 -0.46 7.58
C ALA A 157 -18.58 -1.64 8.01
N VAL A 158 -19.59 -1.98 7.20
CA VAL A 158 -20.46 -3.14 7.43
C VAL A 158 -19.65 -4.44 7.29
N ALA A 159 -18.84 -4.56 6.24
CA ALA A 159 -17.98 -5.74 6.03
C ALA A 159 -16.99 -5.91 7.17
N ASP A 160 -16.34 -4.83 7.61
CA ASP A 160 -15.39 -4.83 8.73
C ASP A 160 -16.09 -5.21 10.05
N ALA A 161 -17.28 -4.67 10.32
CA ALA A 161 -18.06 -5.01 11.51
C ALA A 161 -18.47 -6.49 11.51
N LEU A 162 -18.90 -7.04 10.37
CA LEU A 162 -19.21 -8.47 10.21
C LEU A 162 -17.98 -9.36 10.38
N TYR A 163 -16.83 -8.92 9.91
CA TYR A 163 -15.58 -9.65 10.12
C TYR A 163 -15.18 -9.65 11.61
N LEU A 164 -15.16 -8.48 12.23
CA LEU A 164 -14.78 -8.31 13.64
C LEU A 164 -15.75 -8.99 14.60
N SER A 165 -17.04 -9.14 14.25
CA SER A 165 -18.02 -9.87 15.08
C SER A 165 -17.68 -11.32 15.30
N LYS A 166 -16.82 -11.92 14.45
CA LYS A 166 -16.33 -13.30 14.59
C LYS A 166 -15.13 -13.40 15.53
N LEU A 167 -14.48 -12.29 15.84
CA LEU A 167 -13.21 -12.22 16.58
C LEU A 167 -13.39 -11.53 17.93
N CYS A 168 -14.13 -10.44 17.94
CA CYS A 168 -14.28 -9.55 19.09
C CYS A 168 -15.42 -10.00 19.99
N ARG A 169 -15.38 -9.60 21.27
CA ARG A 169 -16.44 -9.87 22.22
C ARG A 169 -17.72 -9.07 21.88
N GLU A 170 -17.54 -7.81 21.51
CA GLU A 170 -18.62 -6.90 21.15
C GLU A 170 -18.16 -5.98 20.02
N VAL A 171 -19.04 -5.66 19.09
CA VAL A 171 -18.78 -4.74 17.97
C VAL A 171 -19.91 -3.72 17.91
N TYR A 172 -19.56 -2.45 18.05
CA TYR A 172 -20.47 -1.33 17.87
C TYR A 172 -20.23 -0.70 16.50
N LEU A 173 -21.26 -0.68 15.63
CA LEU A 173 -21.22 0.06 14.38
C LEU A 173 -21.81 1.45 14.61
N ILE A 174 -20.97 2.48 14.47
CA ILE A 174 -21.33 3.88 14.74
C ILE A 174 -21.43 4.63 13.42
N HIS A 175 -22.62 5.15 13.12
CA HIS A 175 -22.89 5.95 11.94
C HIS A 175 -23.54 7.27 12.31
N ARG A 176 -23.20 8.36 11.62
CA ARG A 176 -23.65 9.73 11.93
C ARG A 176 -25.11 10.05 11.52
N SER A 177 -25.73 9.22 10.68
CA SER A 177 -27.10 9.41 10.20
C SER A 177 -27.95 8.16 10.42
N CYS A 178 -29.27 8.30 10.46
CA CYS A 178 -30.21 7.18 10.55
C CYS A 178 -30.24 6.44 9.20
N GLY A 179 -29.71 5.23 9.16
CA GLY A 179 -29.66 4.35 7.99
C GLY A 179 -28.25 4.11 7.48
N ILE A 180 -28.01 2.86 7.09
CA ILE A 180 -26.76 2.43 6.45
C ILE A 180 -26.93 2.69 4.97
N SER A 181 -26.03 3.48 4.37
CA SER A 181 -26.03 3.70 2.91
C SER A 181 -25.32 2.55 2.23
N GLY A 182 -26.03 1.81 1.38
CA GLY A 182 -25.49 0.83 0.46
C GLY A 182 -24.99 1.48 -0.84
#